data_94aac89b5baae6a0857bc50897770713
#
_entry.id   94aac89b5baae6a0857bc50897770713
#
_cell.length_a   1.000
_cell.length_b   1.000
_cell.length_c   1.000
_cell.angle_alpha   90.00
_cell.angle_beta   90.00
_cell.angle_gamma   90.00
#
_symmetry.space_group_name_H-M   'P 1'
#
loop_
_entity.id
_entity.type
_entity.pdbx_description
1 polymer ?
#
loop_
_entity_poly.entity_id
_entity_poly.type
_entity_poly.pdbx_seq_one_letter_code
_entity_poly.pdbx_strand_id
1 'polypeptide(L)'
;MITAATVHQIHKVLRSCFRQAVKWEMMDKNPAIDATLPKYKAEEREIWTAEMLMQAIDACENKWLKVAFHLAFAATVRIGELLGLTWDCVDVSEEAIAENRAYIFINKQVERV
;
A
#
# COMPACT_ATOMS: atom_id res chain seq x y z
N MET A 1 5.55 3.61 -24.61
CA MET A 1 5.87 2.16 -24.77
C MET A 1 5.26 1.41 -23.61
N ILE A 2 4.53 0.32 -23.83
CA ILE A 2 3.92 -0.49 -22.76
C ILE A 2 4.98 -1.46 -22.22
N THR A 3 5.18 -1.48 -20.90
CA THR A 3 6.15 -2.37 -20.25
C THR A 3 5.61 -3.80 -20.09
N ALA A 4 6.50 -4.80 -19.95
CA ALA A 4 6.09 -6.17 -19.66
C ALA A 4 5.24 -6.26 -18.38
N ALA A 5 5.55 -5.47 -17.35
CA ALA A 5 4.77 -5.38 -16.12
C ALA A 5 3.33 -4.92 -16.39
N THR A 6 3.16 -3.89 -17.23
CA THR A 6 1.85 -3.38 -17.63
C THR A 6 1.04 -4.44 -18.38
N VAL A 7 1.68 -5.18 -19.30
CA VAL A 7 1.03 -6.29 -20.02
C VAL A 7 0.52 -7.36 -19.04
N HIS A 8 1.33 -7.73 -18.05
CA HIS A 8 0.91 -8.67 -17.01
C HIS A 8 -0.30 -8.17 -16.20
N GLN A 9 -0.36 -6.87 -15.87
CA GLN A 9 -1.51 -6.30 -15.14
C GLN A 9 -2.77 -6.32 -16.01
N ILE A 10 -2.68 -5.89 -17.26
CA ILE A 10 -3.80 -5.94 -18.21
C ILE A 10 -4.31 -7.38 -18.35
N HIS A 11 -3.41 -8.33 -18.53
CA HIS A 11 -3.77 -9.74 -18.65
C HIS A 11 -4.50 -10.26 -17.41
N LYS A 12 -4.07 -9.90 -16.18
CA LYS A 12 -4.78 -10.28 -14.94
C LYS A 12 -6.22 -9.81 -14.93
N VAL A 13 -6.45 -8.55 -15.33
CA VAL A 13 -7.79 -7.97 -15.42
C VAL A 13 -8.64 -8.71 -16.45
N LEU A 14 -8.14 -8.85 -17.68
CA LEU A 14 -8.84 -9.55 -18.75
C LEU A 14 -9.16 -11.00 -18.39
N ARG A 15 -8.19 -11.74 -17.83
CA ARG A 15 -8.40 -13.12 -17.38
C ARG A 15 -9.49 -13.23 -16.33
N SER A 16 -9.57 -12.23 -15.43
CA SER A 16 -10.63 -12.18 -14.40
C SER A 16 -12.01 -11.88 -15.02
N CYS A 17 -12.08 -10.90 -15.93
CA CYS A 17 -13.31 -10.56 -16.64
C CYS A 17 -13.86 -11.76 -17.44
N PHE A 18 -13.03 -12.41 -18.24
CA PHE A 18 -13.45 -13.57 -19.02
C PHE A 18 -13.81 -14.77 -18.14
N ARG A 19 -13.16 -14.94 -17.00
CA ARG A 19 -13.57 -15.97 -16.02
C ARG A 19 -14.97 -15.72 -15.52
N GLN A 20 -15.33 -14.46 -15.28
CA GLN A 20 -16.68 -14.10 -14.85
C GLN A 20 -17.69 -14.28 -15.98
N ALA A 21 -17.34 -13.94 -17.22
CA ALA A 21 -18.18 -14.16 -18.39
C ALA A 21 -18.50 -15.65 -18.64
N VAL A 22 -17.52 -16.54 -18.41
CA VAL A 22 -17.73 -18.00 -18.46
C VAL A 22 -18.69 -18.44 -17.35
N LYS A 23 -18.56 -17.90 -16.12
CA LYS A 23 -19.49 -18.22 -15.02
C LYS A 23 -20.94 -17.77 -15.29
N TRP A 24 -21.09 -16.70 -16.07
CA TRP A 24 -22.39 -16.19 -16.47
C TRP A 24 -22.93 -16.84 -17.76
N GLU A 25 -22.24 -17.89 -18.25
CA GLU A 25 -22.61 -18.61 -19.48
C GLU A 25 -22.65 -17.73 -20.74
N MET A 26 -21.94 -16.58 -20.70
CA MET A 26 -21.82 -15.67 -21.85
C MET A 26 -20.78 -16.14 -22.87
N MET A 27 -19.94 -17.09 -22.47
CA MET A 27 -18.91 -17.73 -23.34
C MET A 27 -18.53 -19.08 -22.77
N ASP A 28 -18.10 -19.99 -23.64
CA ASP A 28 -17.77 -21.38 -23.28
C ASP A 28 -16.44 -21.51 -22.57
N LYS A 29 -15.46 -20.69 -22.94
CA LYS A 29 -14.10 -20.76 -22.40
C LYS A 29 -13.44 -19.38 -22.32
N ASN A 30 -12.49 -19.26 -21.41
CA ASN A 30 -11.74 -18.03 -21.22
C ASN A 30 -10.52 -18.00 -22.18
N PRO A 31 -10.49 -17.11 -23.18
CA PRO A 31 -9.40 -17.05 -24.18
C PRO A 31 -8.08 -16.55 -23.61
N ALA A 32 -8.08 -15.95 -22.41
CA ALA A 32 -6.87 -15.41 -21.80
C ALA A 32 -6.10 -16.44 -20.94
N ILE A 33 -6.59 -17.70 -20.84
CA ILE A 33 -5.91 -18.72 -20.01
C ILE A 33 -4.57 -19.10 -20.64
N ASP A 34 -4.55 -19.33 -21.94
CA ASP A 34 -3.39 -19.87 -22.68
C ASP A 34 -2.57 -18.76 -23.35
N ALA A 35 -2.80 -17.49 -22.99
CA ALA A 35 -2.06 -16.38 -23.55
C ALA A 35 -0.60 -16.39 -23.11
N THR A 36 0.32 -16.33 -24.07
CA THR A 36 1.76 -16.23 -23.81
C THR A 36 2.12 -14.80 -23.41
N LEU A 37 2.62 -14.65 -22.21
CA LEU A 37 3.02 -13.35 -21.66
C LEU A 37 4.52 -13.09 -21.90
N PRO A 38 4.92 -11.82 -22.06
CA PRO A 38 6.34 -11.47 -22.12
C PRO A 38 7.01 -11.82 -20.79
N LYS A 39 8.27 -12.29 -20.86
CA LYS A 39 9.04 -12.53 -19.65
C LYS A 39 9.21 -11.23 -18.88
N TYR A 40 8.91 -11.26 -17.59
CA TYR A 40 9.04 -10.13 -16.69
C TYR A 40 9.81 -10.58 -15.45
N LYS A 41 10.92 -9.91 -15.19
CA LYS A 41 11.65 -10.02 -13.93
C LYS A 41 11.32 -8.78 -13.13
N ALA A 42 10.69 -8.96 -11.97
CA ALA A 42 10.48 -7.86 -11.05
C ALA A 42 11.85 -7.33 -10.59
N GLU A 43 12.02 -6.02 -10.62
CA GLU A 43 13.17 -5.39 -9.97
C GLU A 43 13.08 -5.65 -8.47
N GLU A 44 14.17 -6.14 -7.90
CA GLU A 44 14.29 -6.24 -6.46
C GLU A 44 14.32 -4.82 -5.88
N ARG A 45 13.34 -4.52 -5.03
CA ARG A 45 13.31 -3.25 -4.33
C ARG A 45 14.24 -3.35 -3.14
N GLU A 46 15.09 -2.36 -2.99
CA GLU A 46 15.88 -2.21 -1.78
C GLU A 46 14.94 -1.99 -0.58
N ILE A 47 15.09 -2.82 0.42
CA ILE A 47 14.33 -2.72 1.67
C ILE A 47 15.24 -2.03 2.68
N TRP A 48 14.78 -0.91 3.20
CA TRP A 48 15.53 -0.18 4.22
C TRP A 48 15.66 -0.99 5.51
N THR A 49 16.86 -1.01 6.05
CA THR A 49 17.09 -1.55 7.39
C THR A 49 16.63 -0.54 8.45
N ALA A 50 16.53 -1.00 9.71
CA ALA A 50 16.20 -0.12 10.82
C ALA A 50 17.21 1.03 10.97
N GLU A 51 18.51 0.73 10.75
CA GLU A 51 19.58 1.72 10.82
C GLU A 51 19.45 2.79 9.73
N MET A 52 19.16 2.38 8.48
CA MET A 52 18.93 3.31 7.36
C MET A 52 17.73 4.22 7.64
N LEU A 53 16.66 3.66 8.20
CA LEU A 53 15.49 4.44 8.59
C LEU A 53 15.82 5.46 9.67
N MET A 54 16.53 5.07 10.72
CA MET A 54 16.93 5.97 11.80
C MET A 54 17.82 7.11 11.29
N GLN A 55 18.78 6.81 10.41
CA GLN A 55 19.59 7.83 9.75
C GLN A 55 18.76 8.80 8.92
N ALA A 56 17.76 8.30 8.18
CA ALA A 56 16.85 9.15 7.41
C ALA A 56 15.99 10.06 8.31
N ILE A 57 15.52 9.53 9.44
CA ILE A 57 14.76 10.30 10.44
C ILE A 57 15.64 11.39 11.06
N ASP A 58 16.88 11.08 11.42
CA ASP A 58 17.79 12.04 12.02
C ASP A 58 18.17 13.16 11.05
N ALA A 59 18.41 12.83 9.78
CA ALA A 59 18.70 13.78 8.72
C ALA A 59 17.48 14.62 8.26
N CYS A 60 16.26 14.21 8.63
CA CYS A 60 15.04 14.90 8.20
C CYS A 60 14.81 16.15 9.04
N GLU A 61 14.76 17.33 8.44
CA GLU A 61 14.44 18.59 9.12
C GLU A 61 12.93 18.82 9.29
N ASN A 62 12.13 18.21 8.43
CA ASN A 62 10.68 18.38 8.44
C ASN A 62 10.03 17.53 9.55
N LYS A 63 9.46 18.22 10.55
CA LYS A 63 8.83 17.57 11.72
C LYS A 63 7.67 16.64 11.35
N TRP A 64 6.83 17.05 10.38
CA TRP A 64 5.70 16.24 9.92
C TRP A 64 6.15 14.95 9.22
N LEU A 65 7.22 15.07 8.43
CA LEU A 65 7.80 13.91 7.75
C LEU A 65 8.45 12.95 8.74
N LYS A 66 9.10 13.46 9.79
CA LYS A 66 9.60 12.61 10.90
C LYS A 66 8.48 11.80 11.54
N VAL A 67 7.38 12.45 11.91
CA VAL A 67 6.21 11.77 12.49
C VAL A 67 5.66 10.73 11.51
N ALA A 68 5.56 11.07 10.22
CA ALA A 68 5.10 10.15 9.19
C ALA A 68 5.98 8.90 9.09
N PHE A 69 7.31 9.04 9.13
CA PHE A 69 8.24 7.91 9.13
C PHE A 69 8.05 7.03 10.38
N HIS A 70 7.96 7.63 11.55
CA HIS A 70 7.73 6.88 12.79
C HIS A 70 6.42 6.09 12.75
N LEU A 71 5.32 6.71 12.30
CA LEU A 71 4.02 6.06 12.18
C LEU A 71 4.02 4.94 11.13
N ALA A 72 4.61 5.20 9.96
CA ALA A 72 4.70 4.21 8.90
C ALA A 72 5.50 2.98 9.34
N PHE A 73 6.57 3.18 10.09
CA PHE A 73 7.43 2.10 10.57
C PHE A 73 6.81 1.34 11.76
N ALA A 74 6.29 2.07 12.77
CA ALA A 74 5.77 1.44 13.98
C ALA A 74 4.41 0.76 13.77
N ALA A 75 3.53 1.38 12.97
CA ALA A 75 2.17 0.91 12.77
C ALA A 75 1.90 0.32 11.38
N THR A 76 2.90 0.28 10.50
CA THR A 76 2.79 -0.25 9.11
C THR A 76 1.60 0.31 8.32
N VAL A 77 1.20 1.55 8.59
CA VAL A 77 0.07 2.22 7.95
C VAL A 77 0.35 2.51 6.47
N ARG A 78 -0.69 2.42 5.64
CA ARG A 78 -0.59 2.83 4.25
C ARG A 78 -0.54 4.34 4.13
N ILE A 79 0.09 4.84 3.07
CA ILE A 79 0.20 6.30 2.86
C ILE A 79 -1.16 7.02 2.88
N GLY A 80 -2.20 6.42 2.30
CA GLY A 80 -3.56 6.98 2.30
C GLY A 80 -4.18 7.02 3.71
N GLU A 81 -3.94 6.03 4.53
CA GLU A 81 -4.35 5.96 5.93
C GLU A 81 -3.60 7.00 6.77
N LEU A 82 -2.29 7.12 6.57
CA LEU A 82 -1.45 8.13 7.23
C LEU A 82 -1.93 9.56 6.92
N LEU A 83 -2.22 9.84 5.65
CA LEU A 83 -2.73 11.16 5.22
C LEU A 83 -4.18 11.42 5.66
N GLY A 84 -4.95 10.36 5.91
CA GLY A 84 -6.32 10.44 6.41
C GLY A 84 -6.42 10.57 7.93
N LEU A 85 -5.31 10.49 8.66
CA LEU A 85 -5.30 10.55 10.11
C LEU A 85 -5.64 11.97 10.60
N THR A 86 -6.60 12.06 11.50
CA THR A 86 -7.08 13.30 12.10
C THR A 86 -7.04 13.21 13.62
N TRP A 87 -7.02 14.36 14.32
CA TRP A 87 -6.89 14.41 15.77
C TRP A 87 -8.02 13.71 16.53
N ASP A 88 -9.21 13.59 15.94
CA ASP A 88 -10.33 12.82 16.49
C ASP A 88 -10.09 11.32 16.57
N CYS A 89 -9.05 10.84 15.88
CA CYS A 89 -8.66 9.43 15.84
C CYS A 89 -7.40 9.12 16.67
N VAL A 90 -6.91 10.08 17.46
CA VAL A 90 -5.64 9.97 18.19
C VAL A 90 -5.86 10.38 19.64
N ASP A 91 -5.48 9.50 20.56
CA ASP A 91 -5.35 9.86 21.98
C ASP A 91 -3.91 9.60 22.43
N VAL A 92 -3.15 10.68 22.56
CA VAL A 92 -1.78 10.72 23.05
C VAL A 92 -1.65 11.73 24.19
N SER A 93 -2.73 11.90 24.98
CA SER A 93 -2.70 12.69 26.20
C SER A 93 -1.66 12.15 27.19
N GLU A 94 -1.14 13.00 28.05
CA GLU A 94 -0.14 12.60 29.05
C GLU A 94 -0.69 11.48 29.95
N GLU A 95 -1.97 11.57 30.32
CA GLU A 95 -2.68 10.55 31.09
C GLU A 95 -2.77 9.22 30.33
N ALA A 96 -3.16 9.27 29.06
CA ALA A 96 -3.29 8.06 28.24
C ALA A 96 -1.93 7.37 28.04
N ILE A 97 -0.86 8.15 27.85
CA ILE A 97 0.52 7.61 27.75
C ILE A 97 0.96 7.00 29.08
N ALA A 98 0.73 7.68 30.22
CA ALA A 98 1.13 7.19 31.53
C ALA A 98 0.41 5.88 31.91
N GLU A 99 -0.84 5.72 31.48
CA GLU A 99 -1.65 4.52 31.73
C GLU A 99 -1.55 3.44 30.62
N ASN A 100 -0.67 3.62 29.64
CA ASN A 100 -0.53 2.74 28.46
C ASN A 100 -1.85 2.55 27.70
N ARG A 101 -2.68 3.59 27.63
CA ARG A 101 -3.97 3.61 26.90
C ARG A 101 -3.90 4.44 25.61
N ALA A 102 -2.75 5.04 25.34
CA ALA A 102 -2.57 5.83 24.12
C ALA A 102 -2.88 4.99 22.88
N TYR A 103 -3.63 5.55 21.93
CA TYR A 103 -4.00 4.85 20.70
C TYR A 103 -4.06 5.76 19.49
N ILE A 104 -3.95 5.12 18.33
CA ILE A 104 -4.26 5.72 17.03
C ILE A 104 -5.28 4.81 16.36
N PHE A 105 -6.43 5.35 15.99
CA PHE A 105 -7.51 4.62 15.35
C PHE A 105 -7.57 4.95 13.85
N ILE A 106 -7.28 3.96 13.00
CA ILE A 106 -7.23 4.12 11.56
C ILE A 106 -8.60 3.73 10.98
N ASN A 107 -9.43 4.73 10.66
CA ASN A 107 -10.78 4.55 10.13
C ASN A 107 -11.04 5.32 8.83
N LYS A 108 -10.04 6.05 8.33
CA LYS A 108 -10.13 6.92 7.16
C LYS A 108 -8.92 6.70 6.26
N GLN A 109 -9.09 6.91 4.98
CA GLN A 109 -7.99 6.99 4.03
C GLN A 109 -8.25 8.10 3.02
N VAL A 110 -7.18 8.72 2.53
CA VAL A 110 -7.22 9.67 1.42
C VAL A 110 -6.85 8.93 0.15
N GLU A 111 -7.72 8.98 -0.86
CA GLU A 111 -7.47 8.45 -2.18
C GLU A 111 -7.30 9.59 -3.18
N ARG A 112 -6.39 9.39 -4.11
CA ARG A 112 -6.23 10.31 -5.23
C ARG A 112 -7.25 9.94 -6.31
N VAL A 113 -8.21 10.81 -6.53
CA VAL A 113 -9.19 10.70 -7.62
C VAL A 113 -8.59 11.19 -8.93
#